data_24b23b26c7a331b6e1c28fd0d5a99936
#
_entry.id   24b23b26c7a331b6e1c28fd0d5a99936
#
_cell.length_a   1.000
_cell.length_b   1.000
_cell.length_c   1.000
_cell.angle_alpha   90.00
_cell.angle_beta   90.00
_cell.angle_gamma   90.00
#
_symmetry.space_group_name_H-M   'P 1'
#
loop_
_entity.id
_entity.type
_entity.pdbx_description
1 polymer ?
#
loop_
_entity_poly.entity_id
_entity_poly.type
_entity_poly.pdbx_seq_one_letter_code
_entity_poly.pdbx_strand_id
1 'polypeptide(L)'
;MSEKPFPIPDDVPTESPSAVHDRLVSDERFGVLDTRAPADVDDWRIDGDGVAFANVPYYEFLDGVPEDALAELPDARPLYTVCAKGLSSKYVADVLGDAGVDDVVAVEDGMEGWETVLEATELSADTDAAVVQFHRPSSGCLSYLIVDGDEALVVDPLHAFADEYVDAAAERGADLVAAVDTHVHADHVSGVRTLARDHGVRAVVPAAAAERGVDYAVDYDTVADGGTLTVGETVVEAVHTPGHTSGMTSYLVDDAVLLTGDGLFVESVARPDLEGGADGAPDAARRLYDTLHERILPLPDDTLVAPGHASDAAERADDGSFTDRLGYLAESMPALDRDREAFVEFVLDDMPPRPDNYEAIIATNLGDRRVDDEGVAELERGPNNCAATTDAMTEG
;
A
#
# COMPACT_ATOMS: atom_id res chain seq x y z
N MET A 1 13.11 -26.40 20.80
CA MET A 1 13.82 -25.17 20.41
C MET A 1 15.04 -25.65 19.64
N SER A 2 15.09 -25.44 18.34
CA SER A 2 16.28 -25.71 17.53
C SER A 2 17.37 -24.72 17.94
N GLU A 3 18.55 -25.19 18.28
CA GLU A 3 19.71 -24.30 18.52
C GLU A 3 19.94 -23.51 17.23
N LYS A 4 20.06 -22.17 17.35
CA LYS A 4 20.40 -21.31 16.21
C LYS A 4 21.81 -21.65 15.75
N PRO A 5 22.10 -21.69 14.45
CA PRO A 5 23.41 -22.09 13.93
C PRO A 5 24.52 -21.08 14.24
N PHE A 6 24.20 -19.90 14.79
CA PHE A 6 25.12 -18.82 15.12
C PHE A 6 24.68 -18.07 16.38
N PRO A 7 25.61 -17.47 17.16
CA PRO A 7 25.29 -16.56 18.24
C PRO A 7 24.68 -15.28 17.68
N ILE A 8 23.72 -14.71 18.39
CA ILE A 8 23.21 -13.36 18.04
C ILE A 8 23.94 -12.38 18.93
N PRO A 9 24.72 -11.45 18.37
CA PRO A 9 25.43 -10.44 19.13
C PRO A 9 24.45 -9.38 19.68
N ASP A 10 24.72 -8.92 20.92
CA ASP A 10 23.89 -7.90 21.59
C ASP A 10 24.39 -6.45 21.28
N ASP A 11 25.65 -6.27 20.88
CA ASP A 11 26.30 -4.97 20.73
C ASP A 11 26.39 -4.45 19.27
N VAL A 12 25.60 -5.02 18.34
CA VAL A 12 25.55 -4.58 16.95
C VAL A 12 24.72 -3.31 16.84
N PRO A 13 25.18 -2.25 16.14
CA PRO A 13 24.37 -1.09 15.84
C PRO A 13 23.10 -1.51 15.09
N THR A 14 21.96 -0.98 15.52
CA THR A 14 20.66 -1.21 14.87
C THR A 14 19.96 0.12 14.58
N GLU A 15 19.16 0.14 13.55
CA GLU A 15 18.29 1.26 13.22
C GLU A 15 16.87 0.76 12.94
N SER A 16 15.86 1.54 13.33
CA SER A 16 14.46 1.16 13.11
C SER A 16 14.11 1.19 11.61
N PRO A 17 13.20 0.34 11.15
CA PRO A 17 12.74 0.36 9.76
C PRO A 17 12.21 1.72 9.30
N SER A 18 11.50 2.46 10.19
CA SER A 18 11.02 3.80 9.89
C SER A 18 12.16 4.79 9.63
N ALA A 19 13.25 4.74 10.43
CA ALA A 19 14.41 5.62 10.21
C ALA A 19 15.15 5.27 8.89
N VAL A 20 15.18 3.99 8.50
CA VAL A 20 15.70 3.58 7.19
C VAL A 20 14.80 4.10 6.06
N HIS A 21 13.49 4.07 6.25
CA HIS A 21 12.52 4.62 5.30
C HIS A 21 12.66 6.14 5.18
N ASP A 22 12.83 6.88 6.29
CA ASP A 22 13.05 8.33 6.28
C ASP A 22 14.27 8.73 5.42
N ARG A 23 15.34 7.92 5.44
CA ARG A 23 16.51 8.13 4.57
C ARG A 23 16.18 7.90 3.10
N LEU A 24 15.40 6.88 2.82
CA LEU A 24 14.96 6.55 1.45
C LEU A 24 14.14 7.69 0.85
N VAL A 25 13.17 8.22 1.61
CA VAL A 25 12.32 9.34 1.17
C VAL A 25 13.12 10.67 1.07
N SER A 26 14.19 10.82 1.86
CA SER A 26 15.09 12.00 1.82
C SER A 26 16.14 11.94 0.72
N ASP A 27 16.09 10.98 -0.21
CA ASP A 27 17.08 10.74 -1.28
C ASP A 27 18.51 10.56 -0.73
N GLU A 28 18.65 10.12 0.53
CA GLU A 28 19.96 9.81 1.10
C GLU A 28 20.51 8.52 0.48
N ARG A 29 21.78 8.55 0.09
CA ARG A 29 22.42 7.36 -0.47
C ARG A 29 22.95 6.45 0.63
N PHE A 30 22.49 5.19 0.64
CA PHE A 30 22.97 4.14 1.56
C PHE A 30 23.07 2.77 0.88
N GLY A 31 23.74 1.83 1.56
CA GLY A 31 23.84 0.45 1.10
C GLY A 31 22.84 -0.47 1.79
N VAL A 32 22.30 -1.45 1.08
CA VAL A 32 21.52 -2.56 1.64
C VAL A 32 22.20 -3.87 1.25
N LEU A 33 22.54 -4.68 2.26
CA LEU A 33 22.94 -6.06 2.13
C LEU A 33 21.79 -6.95 2.62
N ASP A 34 21.04 -7.50 1.70
CA ASP A 34 20.00 -8.47 2.05
C ASP A 34 20.63 -9.86 2.23
N THR A 35 20.40 -10.44 3.41
CA THR A 35 20.99 -11.71 3.82
C THR A 35 20.01 -12.88 3.75
N ARG A 36 18.84 -12.70 3.13
CA ARG A 36 17.85 -13.75 2.84
C ARG A 36 18.30 -14.59 1.64
N ALA A 37 17.56 -15.69 1.38
CA ALA A 37 17.76 -16.45 0.17
C ALA A 37 17.38 -15.62 -1.08
N PRO A 38 18.03 -15.82 -2.24
CA PRO A 38 17.76 -15.03 -3.44
C PRO A 38 16.28 -15.03 -3.85
N ALA A 39 15.58 -16.15 -3.74
CA ALA A 39 14.16 -16.24 -4.07
C ALA A 39 13.29 -15.28 -3.22
N ASP A 40 13.58 -15.16 -1.91
CA ASP A 40 12.85 -14.25 -1.01
C ASP A 40 13.12 -12.77 -1.33
N VAL A 41 14.28 -12.49 -1.93
CA VAL A 41 14.72 -11.14 -2.33
C VAL A 41 14.12 -10.73 -3.68
N ASP A 42 14.04 -11.69 -4.60
CA ASP A 42 13.42 -11.47 -5.91
C ASP A 42 11.90 -11.15 -5.77
N ASP A 43 11.26 -11.76 -4.78
CA ASP A 43 9.85 -11.51 -4.49
C ASP A 43 9.63 -10.12 -3.88
N TRP A 44 10.53 -9.68 -2.98
CA TRP A 44 10.33 -8.45 -2.23
C TRP A 44 11.58 -8.01 -1.45
N ARG A 45 11.96 -6.72 -1.52
CA ARG A 45 13.15 -6.14 -0.88
C ARG A 45 12.99 -4.65 -0.59
N ILE A 46 13.91 -4.08 0.21
CA ILE A 46 14.07 -2.63 0.35
C ILE A 46 14.79 -2.12 -0.90
N ASP A 47 14.12 -1.28 -1.68
CA ASP A 47 14.64 -0.71 -2.94
C ASP A 47 14.32 0.78 -3.04
N GLY A 48 14.98 1.50 -3.95
CA GLY A 48 14.78 2.91 -4.25
C GLY A 48 16.00 3.54 -4.91
N ASP A 49 15.86 4.73 -5.48
CA ASP A 49 16.90 5.42 -6.28
C ASP A 49 18.20 5.68 -5.52
N GLY A 50 18.12 5.90 -4.19
CA GLY A 50 19.28 6.09 -3.30
C GLY A 50 19.94 4.81 -2.83
N VAL A 51 19.33 3.64 -3.07
CA VAL A 51 19.75 2.36 -2.50
C VAL A 51 20.79 1.68 -3.39
N ALA A 52 21.98 1.44 -2.85
CA ALA A 52 22.97 0.55 -3.45
C ALA A 52 22.77 -0.86 -2.85
N PHE A 53 22.27 -1.80 -3.66
CA PHE A 53 21.79 -3.10 -3.21
C PHE A 53 22.77 -4.24 -3.50
N ALA A 54 22.90 -5.19 -2.55
CA ALA A 54 23.53 -6.49 -2.75
C ALA A 54 22.74 -7.58 -2.00
N ASN A 55 22.74 -8.81 -2.54
CA ASN A 55 22.21 -9.98 -1.85
C ASN A 55 23.30 -11.03 -1.66
N VAL A 56 23.65 -11.30 -0.41
CA VAL A 56 24.54 -12.42 -0.02
C VAL A 56 23.90 -13.14 1.16
N PRO A 57 23.42 -14.37 0.99
CA PRO A 57 22.73 -15.09 2.03
C PRO A 57 23.58 -15.30 3.30
N TYR A 58 22.95 -15.19 4.48
CA TYR A 58 23.65 -15.25 5.77
C TYR A 58 24.50 -16.50 5.96
N TYR A 59 24.10 -17.62 5.37
CA TYR A 59 24.83 -18.90 5.52
C TYR A 59 26.21 -18.89 4.85
N GLU A 60 26.48 -17.96 3.91
CA GLU A 60 27.80 -17.76 3.32
C GLU A 60 28.79 -17.14 4.34
N PHE A 61 28.28 -16.48 5.39
CA PHE A 61 29.09 -15.84 6.44
C PHE A 61 29.41 -16.76 7.63
N LEU A 62 28.90 -18.01 7.66
CA LEU A 62 29.07 -18.90 8.82
C LEU A 62 30.54 -19.27 9.11
N ASP A 63 31.39 -19.28 8.12
CA ASP A 63 32.84 -19.55 8.24
C ASP A 63 33.69 -18.26 8.15
N GLY A 64 33.07 -17.09 8.31
CA GLY A 64 33.69 -15.77 8.14
C GLY A 64 33.22 -15.07 6.87
N VAL A 65 33.80 -13.89 6.55
CA VAL A 65 33.42 -13.12 5.36
C VAL A 65 34.03 -13.76 4.11
N PRO A 66 33.22 -14.17 3.11
CA PRO A 66 33.75 -14.66 1.83
C PRO A 66 34.50 -13.55 1.08
N GLU A 67 35.65 -13.87 0.44
CA GLU A 67 36.41 -12.88 -0.34
C GLU A 67 35.57 -12.27 -1.48
N ASP A 68 34.71 -13.08 -2.10
CA ASP A 68 33.83 -12.66 -3.20
C ASP A 68 32.73 -11.71 -2.65
N ALA A 69 32.19 -11.99 -1.47
CA ALA A 69 31.17 -11.15 -0.84
C ALA A 69 31.67 -9.74 -0.54
N LEU A 70 32.93 -9.59 -0.07
CA LEU A 70 33.54 -8.27 0.16
C LEU A 70 33.61 -7.42 -1.11
N ALA A 71 33.79 -8.04 -2.26
CA ALA A 71 33.88 -7.34 -3.55
C ALA A 71 32.48 -6.93 -4.09
N GLU A 72 31.42 -7.56 -3.61
CA GLU A 72 30.03 -7.31 -4.01
C GLU A 72 29.31 -6.34 -3.07
N LEU A 73 29.91 -6.04 -1.88
CA LEU A 73 29.28 -5.10 -0.94
C LEU A 73 29.11 -3.72 -1.57
N PRO A 74 27.97 -3.07 -1.32
CA PRO A 74 27.80 -1.66 -1.69
C PRO A 74 28.84 -0.76 -1.05
N ASP A 75 29.34 0.23 -1.80
CA ASP A 75 30.25 1.26 -1.28
C ASP A 75 29.52 2.34 -0.47
N ALA A 76 28.20 2.46 -0.65
CA ALA A 76 27.39 3.46 0.05
C ALA A 76 27.30 3.17 1.56
N ARG A 77 27.21 4.24 2.36
CA ARG A 77 27.17 4.16 3.83
C ARG A 77 26.06 5.06 4.36
N PRO A 78 25.43 4.67 5.50
CA PRO A 78 25.61 3.40 6.21
C PRO A 78 25.31 2.17 5.34
N LEU A 79 25.86 1.00 5.69
CA LEU A 79 25.52 -0.29 5.08
C LEU A 79 24.51 -1.01 5.99
N TYR A 80 23.27 -1.06 5.57
CA TYR A 80 22.23 -1.80 6.29
C TYR A 80 22.27 -3.28 5.94
N THR A 81 22.31 -4.13 6.96
CA THR A 81 22.08 -5.56 6.78
C THR A 81 20.63 -5.90 7.12
N VAL A 82 19.96 -6.65 6.27
CA VAL A 82 18.56 -7.04 6.48
C VAL A 82 18.40 -8.55 6.30
N CYS A 83 17.49 -9.15 7.09
CA CYS A 83 17.03 -10.52 6.94
C CYS A 83 15.53 -10.59 7.27
N ALA A 84 14.91 -11.75 7.28
CA ALA A 84 13.47 -11.84 7.55
C ALA A 84 13.05 -11.28 8.92
N LYS A 85 13.83 -11.57 10.00
CA LYS A 85 13.45 -11.31 11.41
C LYS A 85 14.51 -10.52 12.22
N GLY A 86 15.41 -9.82 11.59
CA GLY A 86 16.47 -9.06 12.25
C GLY A 86 17.55 -9.87 13.00
N LEU A 87 17.54 -11.20 12.89
CA LEU A 87 18.44 -12.06 13.68
C LEU A 87 19.74 -12.42 12.96
N SER A 88 19.64 -12.96 11.73
CA SER A 88 20.82 -13.32 10.95
C SER A 88 21.52 -12.08 10.38
N SER A 89 20.80 -10.98 10.14
CA SER A 89 21.40 -9.71 9.76
C SER A 89 22.30 -9.13 10.85
N LYS A 90 21.92 -9.20 12.13
CA LYS A 90 22.80 -8.81 13.26
C LYS A 90 24.09 -9.64 13.30
N TYR A 91 23.99 -10.95 13.06
CA TYR A 91 25.17 -11.81 12.97
C TYR A 91 26.09 -11.39 11.82
N VAL A 92 25.52 -11.14 10.64
CA VAL A 92 26.30 -10.71 9.45
C VAL A 92 26.94 -9.34 9.67
N ALA A 93 26.22 -8.39 10.30
CA ALA A 93 26.77 -7.08 10.64
C ALA A 93 27.98 -7.16 11.57
N ASP A 94 27.92 -8.04 12.59
CA ASP A 94 29.03 -8.31 13.52
C ASP A 94 30.25 -8.88 12.78
N VAL A 95 30.05 -9.91 11.96
CA VAL A 95 31.11 -10.55 11.16
C VAL A 95 31.77 -9.57 10.19
N LEU A 96 30.99 -8.68 9.58
CA LEU A 96 31.49 -7.62 8.69
C LEU A 96 32.30 -6.57 9.46
N GLY A 97 31.81 -6.14 10.64
CA GLY A 97 32.49 -5.22 11.52
C GLY A 97 33.85 -5.78 12.00
N ASP A 98 33.91 -7.05 12.39
CA ASP A 98 35.12 -7.76 12.76
C ASP A 98 36.12 -7.88 11.59
N ALA A 99 35.63 -7.94 10.37
CA ALA A 99 36.43 -7.94 9.15
C ALA A 99 36.92 -6.52 8.74
N GLY A 100 36.52 -5.48 9.48
CA GLY A 100 36.94 -4.10 9.24
C GLY A 100 36.06 -3.34 8.23
N VAL A 101 34.83 -3.77 7.99
CA VAL A 101 33.87 -2.99 7.23
C VAL A 101 33.24 -1.95 8.15
N ASP A 102 33.41 -0.68 7.80
CA ASP A 102 32.94 0.44 8.61
C ASP A 102 31.44 0.71 8.36
N ASP A 103 30.80 1.27 9.39
CA ASP A 103 29.43 1.81 9.34
C ASP A 103 28.36 0.77 8.88
N VAL A 104 28.45 -0.42 9.49
CA VAL A 104 27.47 -1.51 9.27
C VAL A 104 26.42 -1.46 10.37
N VAL A 105 25.16 -1.44 9.97
CA VAL A 105 23.98 -1.31 10.84
C VAL A 105 22.96 -2.40 10.50
N ALA A 106 22.41 -3.09 11.48
CA ALA A 106 21.34 -4.06 11.22
C ALA A 106 19.97 -3.39 11.30
N VAL A 107 19.09 -3.69 10.34
CA VAL A 107 17.68 -3.25 10.40
C VAL A 107 16.96 -4.03 11.50
N GLU A 108 16.32 -3.32 12.44
CA GLU A 108 15.57 -3.92 13.54
C GLU A 108 14.43 -4.76 12.99
N ASP A 109 14.26 -5.97 13.53
CA ASP A 109 13.26 -6.95 13.11
C ASP A 109 13.27 -7.32 11.62
N GLY A 110 14.24 -6.80 10.85
CA GLY A 110 14.45 -7.12 9.45
C GLY A 110 13.27 -6.75 8.56
N MET A 111 12.90 -7.66 7.65
CA MET A 111 11.76 -7.42 6.73
C MET A 111 10.40 -7.49 7.45
N GLU A 112 10.26 -8.27 8.54
CA GLU A 112 9.06 -8.21 9.39
C GLU A 112 8.89 -6.83 10.03
N GLY A 113 9.99 -6.17 10.43
CA GLY A 113 9.96 -4.78 10.85
C GLY A 113 9.63 -3.81 9.71
N TRP A 114 10.14 -4.06 8.49
CA TRP A 114 9.83 -3.25 7.32
C TRP A 114 8.33 -3.28 6.97
N GLU A 115 7.64 -4.40 7.18
CA GLU A 115 6.19 -4.52 7.01
C GLU A 115 5.39 -3.58 7.92
N THR A 116 5.96 -3.10 9.02
CA THR A 116 5.30 -2.21 9.99
C THR A 116 5.54 -0.73 9.74
N VAL A 117 6.23 -0.36 8.68
CA VAL A 117 6.41 1.05 8.32
C VAL A 117 5.11 1.59 7.74
N LEU A 118 4.65 2.70 8.31
CA LEU A 118 3.52 3.49 7.84
C LEU A 118 3.93 4.96 7.81
N GLU A 119 3.96 5.55 6.63
CA GLU A 119 4.23 6.96 6.41
C GLU A 119 2.92 7.75 6.39
N ALA A 120 2.88 8.92 6.99
CA ALA A 120 1.71 9.81 6.98
C ALA A 120 2.06 11.14 6.32
N THR A 121 1.32 11.53 5.30
CA THR A 121 1.49 12.79 4.54
C THR A 121 0.17 13.52 4.44
N GLU A 122 0.12 14.79 4.86
CA GLU A 122 -1.06 15.62 4.73
C GLU A 122 -1.15 16.21 3.31
N LEU A 123 -2.29 16.02 2.66
CA LEU A 123 -2.50 16.45 1.28
C LEU A 123 -2.65 17.97 1.18
N SER A 124 -2.05 18.55 0.15
CA SER A 124 -2.25 19.94 -0.23
C SER A 124 -3.51 20.07 -1.10
N ALA A 125 -4.70 20.02 -0.46
CA ALA A 125 -6.01 20.07 -1.12
C ALA A 125 -6.79 21.34 -0.80
N ASP A 126 -7.72 21.74 -1.67
CA ASP A 126 -8.60 22.90 -1.46
C ASP A 126 -9.88 22.48 -0.73
N THR A 127 -9.72 22.05 0.50
CA THR A 127 -10.80 21.69 1.44
C THR A 127 -10.47 22.20 2.83
N ASP A 128 -11.50 22.47 3.65
CA ASP A 128 -11.34 22.87 5.05
C ASP A 128 -10.95 21.68 5.96
N ALA A 129 -11.20 20.44 5.50
CA ALA A 129 -10.77 19.25 6.21
C ALA A 129 -9.27 18.96 6.00
N ALA A 130 -8.59 18.46 7.02
CA ALA A 130 -7.29 17.84 6.84
C ALA A 130 -7.47 16.43 6.27
N VAL A 131 -6.87 16.17 5.10
CA VAL A 131 -6.85 14.83 4.49
C VAL A 131 -5.42 14.30 4.59
N VAL A 132 -5.22 13.19 5.30
CA VAL A 132 -3.92 12.58 5.53
C VAL A 132 -3.86 11.25 4.80
N GLN A 133 -2.92 11.13 3.86
CA GLN A 133 -2.59 9.87 3.19
C GLN A 133 -1.64 9.07 4.08
N PHE A 134 -1.96 7.81 4.31
CA PHE A 134 -1.04 6.84 4.88
C PHE A 134 -0.54 5.93 3.77
N HIS A 135 0.77 5.73 3.72
CA HIS A 135 1.44 4.86 2.78
C HIS A 135 2.18 3.75 3.51
N ARG A 136 1.94 2.51 3.12
CA ARG A 136 2.70 1.34 3.58
C ARG A 136 3.74 0.97 2.50
N PRO A 137 5.03 1.33 2.66
CA PRO A 137 6.04 1.15 1.61
C PRO A 137 6.25 -0.31 1.21
N SER A 138 5.99 -1.23 2.14
CA SER A 138 6.18 -2.68 1.89
C SER A 138 5.17 -3.28 0.91
N SER A 139 4.03 -2.64 0.68
CA SER A 139 2.97 -3.15 -0.21
C SER A 139 2.46 -2.11 -1.21
N GLY A 140 2.79 -0.82 -1.02
CA GLY A 140 2.25 0.27 -1.81
C GLY A 140 0.81 0.66 -1.45
N CYS A 141 0.17 0.00 -0.47
CA CYS A 141 -1.20 0.31 -0.06
C CYS A 141 -1.29 1.72 0.51
N LEU A 142 -2.36 2.43 0.13
CA LEU A 142 -2.69 3.76 0.58
C LEU A 142 -4.03 3.76 1.31
N SER A 143 -4.12 4.52 2.40
CA SER A 143 -5.35 4.77 3.14
C SER A 143 -5.43 6.24 3.54
N TYR A 144 -6.62 6.71 3.91
CA TYR A 144 -6.83 8.15 4.10
C TYR A 144 -7.59 8.43 5.38
N LEU A 145 -7.06 9.37 6.20
CA LEU A 145 -7.77 9.91 7.35
C LEU A 145 -8.27 11.31 7.00
N ILE A 146 -9.56 11.52 7.08
CA ILE A 146 -10.23 12.81 6.89
C ILE A 146 -10.58 13.35 8.27
N VAL A 147 -10.11 14.54 8.60
CA VAL A 147 -10.32 15.17 9.93
C VAL A 147 -10.96 16.53 9.75
N ASP A 148 -12.09 16.76 10.42
CA ASP A 148 -12.73 18.07 10.50
C ASP A 148 -13.30 18.31 11.91
N GLY A 149 -12.85 19.36 12.54
CA GLY A 149 -13.21 19.68 13.94
C GLY A 149 -12.70 18.61 14.90
N ASP A 150 -13.61 17.99 15.63
CA ASP A 150 -13.36 16.94 16.62
C ASP A 150 -13.72 15.51 16.13
N GLU A 151 -14.00 15.36 14.84
CA GLU A 151 -14.32 14.08 14.22
C GLU A 151 -13.31 13.68 13.13
N ALA A 152 -13.11 12.38 12.97
CA ALA A 152 -12.31 11.79 11.90
C ALA A 152 -12.99 10.57 11.28
N LEU A 153 -12.72 10.33 9.99
CA LEU A 153 -13.13 9.15 9.23
C LEU A 153 -11.90 8.57 8.53
N VAL A 154 -11.74 7.25 8.56
CA VAL A 154 -10.68 6.56 7.79
C VAL A 154 -11.27 5.79 6.61
N VAL A 155 -10.62 5.91 5.45
CA VAL A 155 -10.95 5.19 4.21
C VAL A 155 -9.83 4.19 3.92
N ASP A 156 -10.21 2.95 3.60
CA ASP A 156 -9.33 1.82 3.30
C ASP A 156 -8.28 1.54 4.40
N PRO A 157 -8.68 1.49 5.69
CA PRO A 157 -7.72 1.23 6.76
C PRO A 157 -7.15 -0.19 6.65
N LEU A 158 -5.83 -0.31 6.81
CA LEU A 158 -5.16 -1.61 6.89
C LEU A 158 -5.33 -2.20 8.30
N HIS A 159 -5.63 -3.49 8.40
CA HIS A 159 -5.80 -4.19 9.68
C HIS A 159 -4.61 -4.02 10.63
N ALA A 160 -3.40 -4.12 10.09
CA ALA A 160 -2.16 -4.08 10.86
C ALA A 160 -1.90 -2.72 11.56
N PHE A 161 -2.59 -1.65 11.14
CA PHE A 161 -2.37 -0.28 11.60
C PHE A 161 -3.63 0.35 12.23
N ALA A 162 -4.55 -0.47 12.75
CA ALA A 162 -5.80 0.03 13.31
C ALA A 162 -5.58 1.02 14.48
N ASP A 163 -4.60 0.74 15.35
CA ASP A 163 -4.26 1.62 16.49
C ASP A 163 -3.66 2.94 16.00
N GLU A 164 -2.82 2.92 14.94
CA GLU A 164 -2.17 4.09 14.36
C GLU A 164 -3.18 5.10 13.80
N TYR A 165 -4.28 4.65 13.20
CA TYR A 165 -5.33 5.56 12.72
C TYR A 165 -6.08 6.24 13.86
N VAL A 166 -6.33 5.52 14.96
CA VAL A 166 -6.94 6.08 16.18
C VAL A 166 -6.01 7.11 16.82
N ASP A 167 -4.73 6.78 16.95
CA ASP A 167 -3.71 7.68 17.50
C ASP A 167 -3.53 8.92 16.62
N ALA A 168 -3.50 8.77 15.30
CA ALA A 168 -3.37 9.88 14.36
C ALA A 168 -4.57 10.85 14.39
N ALA A 169 -5.78 10.34 14.60
CA ALA A 169 -6.96 11.17 14.85
C ALA A 169 -6.84 11.92 16.18
N ALA A 170 -6.48 11.21 17.26
CA ALA A 170 -6.32 11.78 18.59
C ALA A 170 -5.20 12.84 18.65
N GLU A 171 -4.09 12.66 17.95
CA GLU A 171 -3.01 13.66 17.83
C GLU A 171 -3.49 14.98 17.20
N ARG A 172 -4.53 14.90 16.34
CA ARG A 172 -5.18 16.06 15.71
C ARG A 172 -6.36 16.60 16.52
N GLY A 173 -6.62 16.02 17.70
CA GLY A 173 -7.69 16.41 18.61
C GLY A 173 -9.07 15.92 18.19
N ALA A 174 -9.15 14.90 17.38
CA ALA A 174 -10.38 14.32 16.85
C ALA A 174 -10.61 12.88 17.35
N ASP A 175 -11.87 12.47 17.42
CA ASP A 175 -12.27 11.09 17.64
C ASP A 175 -12.49 10.40 16.28
N LEU A 176 -11.93 9.20 16.08
CA LEU A 176 -12.21 8.41 14.90
C LEU A 176 -13.63 7.82 14.99
N VAL A 177 -14.58 8.44 14.27
CA VAL A 177 -16.01 8.12 14.39
C VAL A 177 -16.48 7.08 13.37
N ALA A 178 -15.81 6.94 12.23
CA ALA A 178 -16.17 5.98 11.20
C ALA A 178 -14.95 5.44 10.43
N ALA A 179 -15.09 4.21 9.93
CA ALA A 179 -14.15 3.56 9.02
C ALA A 179 -14.91 2.94 7.85
N VAL A 180 -14.40 3.11 6.64
CA VAL A 180 -15.06 2.65 5.41
C VAL A 180 -14.03 2.11 4.42
N ASP A 181 -14.40 1.05 3.68
CA ASP A 181 -13.62 0.58 2.54
C ASP A 181 -14.18 1.14 1.23
N THR A 182 -13.33 1.29 0.21
CA THR A 182 -13.77 1.58 -1.17
C THR A 182 -14.33 0.34 -1.85
N HIS A 183 -13.81 -0.83 -1.52
CA HIS A 183 -14.20 -2.10 -2.12
C HIS A 183 -13.81 -3.30 -1.23
N VAL A 184 -14.08 -4.51 -1.68
CA VAL A 184 -13.53 -5.72 -1.06
C VAL A 184 -12.11 -5.93 -1.58
N HIS A 185 -11.13 -5.54 -0.77
CA HIS A 185 -9.71 -5.59 -1.11
C HIS A 185 -9.20 -7.01 -1.38
N ALA A 186 -8.23 -7.11 -2.29
CA ALA A 186 -7.56 -8.34 -2.68
C ALA A 186 -6.06 -8.37 -2.33
N ASP A 187 -5.52 -7.26 -1.86
CA ASP A 187 -4.12 -6.97 -1.59
C ASP A 187 -3.81 -6.88 -0.09
N HIS A 188 -4.76 -6.44 0.72
CA HIS A 188 -4.61 -6.36 2.17
C HIS A 188 -5.90 -6.74 2.92
N VAL A 189 -5.78 -7.04 4.20
CA VAL A 189 -6.92 -7.26 5.09
C VAL A 189 -7.40 -5.93 5.64
N SER A 190 -8.70 -5.63 5.42
CA SER A 190 -9.32 -4.39 5.89
C SER A 190 -9.32 -4.25 7.41
N GLY A 191 -8.97 -3.06 7.90
CA GLY A 191 -9.02 -2.65 9.30
C GLY A 191 -10.42 -2.27 9.80
N VAL A 192 -11.42 -2.09 8.93
CA VAL A 192 -12.77 -1.64 9.31
C VAL A 192 -13.37 -2.49 10.43
N ARG A 193 -13.25 -3.82 10.33
CA ARG A 193 -13.78 -4.73 11.37
C ARG A 193 -13.00 -4.65 12.68
N THR A 194 -11.70 -4.45 12.61
CA THR A 194 -10.82 -4.31 13.78
C THR A 194 -11.13 -3.01 14.52
N LEU A 195 -11.22 -1.90 13.81
CA LEU A 195 -11.62 -0.61 14.34
C LEU A 195 -13.01 -0.66 15.01
N ALA A 196 -13.97 -1.33 14.37
CA ALA A 196 -15.30 -1.48 14.96
C ALA A 196 -15.29 -2.34 16.23
N ARG A 197 -14.57 -3.47 16.21
CA ARG A 197 -14.53 -4.41 17.33
C ARG A 197 -13.77 -3.87 18.53
N ASP A 198 -12.60 -3.29 18.31
CA ASP A 198 -11.63 -2.99 19.37
C ASP A 198 -11.72 -1.52 19.85
N HIS A 199 -12.13 -0.61 18.96
CA HIS A 199 -12.23 0.82 19.25
C HIS A 199 -13.68 1.37 19.24
N GLY A 200 -14.66 0.56 18.82
CA GLY A 200 -16.07 0.98 18.75
C GLY A 200 -16.35 1.99 17.62
N VAL A 201 -15.48 2.07 16.65
CA VAL A 201 -15.63 2.91 15.45
C VAL A 201 -16.77 2.37 14.59
N ARG A 202 -17.59 3.25 14.00
CA ARG A 202 -18.69 2.86 13.13
C ARG A 202 -18.14 2.25 11.83
N ALA A 203 -18.41 0.98 11.57
CA ALA A 203 -18.09 0.34 10.31
C ALA A 203 -19.07 0.75 9.22
N VAL A 204 -18.57 1.09 8.04
CA VAL A 204 -19.38 1.39 6.84
C VAL A 204 -18.86 0.56 5.66
N VAL A 205 -19.78 0.03 4.85
CA VAL A 205 -19.44 -0.74 3.66
C VAL A 205 -20.20 -0.16 2.46
N PRO A 206 -19.60 0.01 1.27
CA PRO A 206 -20.36 0.37 0.08
C PRO A 206 -21.48 -0.63 -0.17
N ALA A 207 -22.68 -0.13 -0.47
CA ALA A 207 -23.83 -0.98 -0.69
C ALA A 207 -23.58 -2.02 -1.81
N ALA A 208 -22.89 -1.61 -2.88
CA ALA A 208 -22.54 -2.50 -3.99
C ALA A 208 -21.47 -3.54 -3.58
N ALA A 209 -20.56 -3.21 -2.66
CA ALA A 209 -19.61 -4.19 -2.10
C ALA A 209 -20.33 -5.18 -1.17
N ALA A 210 -21.31 -4.72 -0.38
CA ALA A 210 -22.13 -5.59 0.47
C ALA A 210 -22.91 -6.63 -0.32
N GLU A 211 -23.34 -6.31 -1.54
CA GLU A 211 -24.03 -7.26 -2.46
C GLU A 211 -23.13 -8.44 -2.88
N ARG A 212 -21.81 -8.34 -2.72
CA ARG A 212 -20.87 -9.45 -2.95
C ARG A 212 -20.90 -10.52 -1.84
N GLY A 213 -21.69 -10.31 -0.80
CA GLY A 213 -21.90 -11.29 0.28
C GLY A 213 -21.06 -10.98 1.53
N VAL A 214 -20.75 -9.71 1.81
CA VAL A 214 -20.09 -9.32 3.06
C VAL A 214 -20.89 -9.80 4.25
N ASP A 215 -20.26 -10.61 5.13
CA ASP A 215 -20.81 -11.17 6.37
C ASP A 215 -19.85 -10.87 7.54
N TYR A 216 -19.87 -9.65 8.02
CA TYR A 216 -19.03 -9.23 9.14
C TYR A 216 -19.62 -9.69 10.47
N ALA A 217 -18.74 -10.10 11.39
CA ALA A 217 -19.14 -10.43 12.77
C ALA A 217 -19.40 -9.18 13.65
N VAL A 218 -19.35 -7.97 13.06
CA VAL A 218 -19.68 -6.68 13.66
C VAL A 218 -20.84 -6.05 12.92
N ASP A 219 -21.60 -5.20 13.61
CA ASP A 219 -22.64 -4.38 12.95
C ASP A 219 -21.97 -3.39 12.00
N TYR A 220 -22.54 -3.18 10.81
CA TYR A 220 -22.09 -2.18 9.85
C TYR A 220 -23.26 -1.50 9.17
N ASP A 221 -23.05 -0.25 8.79
CA ASP A 221 -23.95 0.50 7.92
C ASP A 221 -23.52 0.35 6.45
N THR A 222 -24.42 0.68 5.54
CA THR A 222 -24.10 0.73 4.11
C THR A 222 -24.26 2.15 3.56
N VAL A 223 -23.36 2.53 2.63
CA VAL A 223 -23.50 3.75 1.84
C VAL A 223 -23.75 3.41 0.39
N ALA A 224 -24.80 3.97 -0.19
CA ALA A 224 -25.17 3.78 -1.59
C ALA A 224 -24.56 4.87 -2.49
N ASP A 225 -24.59 4.65 -3.81
CA ASP A 225 -24.21 5.67 -4.82
C ASP A 225 -24.96 6.99 -4.59
N GLY A 226 -24.23 8.11 -4.54
CA GLY A 226 -24.72 9.45 -4.18
C GLY A 226 -25.08 9.62 -2.70
N GLY A 227 -24.88 8.60 -1.86
CA GLY A 227 -25.00 8.71 -0.41
C GLY A 227 -23.81 9.44 0.18
N THR A 228 -23.98 10.05 1.38
CA THR A 228 -22.94 10.84 2.02
C THR A 228 -22.60 10.32 3.42
N LEU A 229 -21.32 10.39 3.76
CA LEU A 229 -20.79 10.34 5.12
C LEU A 229 -20.42 11.77 5.51
N THR A 230 -20.50 12.09 6.79
CA THR A 230 -20.11 13.41 7.31
C THR A 230 -19.07 13.26 8.39
N VAL A 231 -18.12 14.18 8.40
CA VAL A 231 -17.06 14.33 9.41
C VAL A 231 -17.01 15.81 9.76
N GLY A 232 -17.42 16.18 10.97
CA GLY A 232 -17.62 17.59 11.29
C GLY A 232 -18.65 18.25 10.33
N GLU A 233 -18.21 19.28 9.59
CA GLU A 233 -18.98 19.94 8.53
C GLU A 233 -18.66 19.41 7.13
N THR A 234 -17.58 18.61 6.98
CA THR A 234 -17.11 18.04 5.71
C THR A 234 -18.02 16.95 5.19
N VAL A 235 -18.31 16.99 3.90
CA VAL A 235 -19.14 16.01 3.20
C VAL A 235 -18.26 15.07 2.37
N VAL A 236 -18.45 13.77 2.57
CA VAL A 236 -17.81 12.70 1.82
C VAL A 236 -18.87 11.95 1.02
N GLU A 237 -18.96 12.22 -0.28
CA GLU A 237 -19.93 11.60 -1.17
C GLU A 237 -19.40 10.26 -1.72
N ALA A 238 -20.23 9.22 -1.64
CA ALA A 238 -19.94 7.92 -2.23
C ALA A 238 -20.33 7.91 -3.73
N VAL A 239 -19.37 7.65 -4.59
CA VAL A 239 -19.54 7.56 -6.04
C VAL A 239 -19.26 6.12 -6.48
N HIS A 240 -20.27 5.38 -6.90
CA HIS A 240 -20.11 4.00 -7.38
C HIS A 240 -19.27 3.99 -8.69
N THR A 241 -18.11 3.37 -8.67
CA THR A 241 -17.10 3.38 -9.73
C THR A 241 -16.66 1.96 -10.12
N PRO A 242 -17.57 1.08 -10.58
CA PRO A 242 -17.28 -0.33 -10.85
C PRO A 242 -16.28 -0.48 -12.02
N GLY A 243 -15.47 -1.54 -11.94
CA GLY A 243 -14.48 -1.86 -12.98
C GLY A 243 -13.40 -2.77 -12.44
N HIS A 244 -12.63 -2.31 -11.46
CA HIS A 244 -11.72 -3.14 -10.67
C HIS A 244 -12.49 -4.28 -9.97
N THR A 245 -13.49 -3.90 -9.19
CA THR A 245 -14.51 -4.80 -8.67
C THR A 245 -15.92 -4.27 -8.99
N SER A 246 -16.94 -5.12 -8.88
CA SER A 246 -18.35 -4.71 -9.07
C SER A 246 -18.83 -3.78 -7.95
N GLY A 247 -18.23 -3.87 -6.77
CA GLY A 247 -18.56 -3.07 -5.59
C GLY A 247 -17.72 -1.82 -5.40
N MET A 248 -16.81 -1.52 -6.31
CA MET A 248 -15.90 -0.37 -6.22
C MET A 248 -16.66 0.94 -6.06
N THR A 249 -16.30 1.73 -5.07
CA THR A 249 -16.89 3.02 -4.74
C THR A 249 -15.78 4.00 -4.39
N SER A 250 -15.69 5.08 -5.12
CA SER A 250 -14.79 6.21 -4.79
C SER A 250 -15.49 7.15 -3.81
N TYR A 251 -14.70 7.94 -3.08
CA TYR A 251 -15.22 8.93 -2.14
C TYR A 251 -14.74 10.32 -2.52
N LEU A 252 -15.69 11.22 -2.79
CA LEU A 252 -15.43 12.62 -3.12
C LEU A 252 -15.57 13.48 -1.85
N VAL A 253 -14.47 14.07 -1.40
CA VAL A 253 -14.39 14.92 -0.21
C VAL A 253 -14.54 16.38 -0.63
N ASP A 254 -15.61 17.05 -0.19
CA ASP A 254 -15.91 18.48 -0.42
C ASP A 254 -15.75 18.92 -1.89
N ASP A 255 -16.09 18.07 -2.86
CA ASP A 255 -15.90 18.30 -4.30
C ASP A 255 -14.41 18.56 -4.71
N ALA A 256 -13.45 18.36 -3.83
CA ALA A 256 -12.04 18.74 -4.04
C ALA A 256 -11.08 17.53 -4.14
N VAL A 257 -11.27 16.47 -3.36
CA VAL A 257 -10.41 15.29 -3.34
C VAL A 257 -11.22 14.04 -3.67
N LEU A 258 -10.83 13.32 -4.71
CA LEU A 258 -11.44 12.05 -5.07
C LEU A 258 -10.54 10.89 -4.60
N LEU A 259 -10.97 10.18 -3.56
CA LEU A 259 -10.36 8.93 -3.13
C LEU A 259 -10.82 7.82 -4.06
N THR A 260 -10.00 7.46 -5.04
CA THR A 260 -10.40 6.57 -6.14
C THR A 260 -10.33 5.09 -5.79
N GLY A 261 -9.76 4.75 -4.60
CA GLY A 261 -9.38 3.37 -4.31
C GLY A 261 -8.56 2.79 -5.47
N ASP A 262 -8.86 1.58 -5.89
CA ASP A 262 -8.17 0.92 -7.00
C ASP A 262 -8.86 1.13 -8.37
N GLY A 263 -9.56 2.25 -8.55
CA GLY A 263 -10.22 2.59 -9.81
C GLY A 263 -9.32 3.33 -10.81
N LEU A 264 -8.58 4.33 -10.32
CA LEU A 264 -7.64 5.17 -11.08
C LEU A 264 -6.45 5.49 -10.19
N PHE A 265 -5.24 5.24 -10.67
CA PHE A 265 -3.97 5.56 -10.02
C PHE A 265 -3.33 6.79 -10.66
N VAL A 266 -2.30 7.34 -10.06
CA VAL A 266 -1.55 8.47 -10.65
C VAL A 266 -0.68 8.02 -11.82
N GLU A 267 -0.31 6.75 -11.88
CA GLU A 267 0.55 6.16 -12.92
C GLU A 267 -0.17 5.15 -13.84
N SER A 268 -1.40 4.70 -13.47
CA SER A 268 -2.06 3.62 -14.18
C SER A 268 -3.58 3.61 -13.96
N VAL A 269 -4.25 2.66 -14.60
CA VAL A 269 -5.65 2.31 -14.40
C VAL A 269 -5.77 0.93 -13.74
N ALA A 270 -6.92 0.63 -13.18
CA ALA A 270 -7.19 -0.61 -12.46
C ALA A 270 -7.07 -1.88 -13.32
N ARG A 271 -6.62 -2.97 -12.70
CA ARG A 271 -6.75 -4.31 -13.26
C ARG A 271 -8.17 -4.85 -13.06
N PRO A 272 -8.79 -5.48 -14.09
CA PRO A 272 -10.21 -5.89 -14.02
C PRO A 272 -10.42 -7.37 -13.65
N ASP A 273 -9.37 -8.13 -13.34
CA ASP A 273 -9.44 -9.60 -13.33
C ASP A 273 -9.50 -10.26 -11.94
N LEU A 274 -9.49 -9.48 -10.85
CA LEU A 274 -9.43 -10.04 -9.48
C LEU A 274 -10.77 -10.61 -9.00
N GLU A 275 -11.90 -10.06 -9.43
CA GLU A 275 -13.22 -10.55 -9.02
C GLU A 275 -13.73 -11.68 -9.93
N GLY A 276 -13.75 -11.46 -11.23
CA GLY A 276 -14.33 -12.38 -12.22
C GLY A 276 -13.33 -13.33 -12.89
N GLY A 277 -12.06 -13.25 -12.52
CA GLY A 277 -10.99 -13.99 -13.20
C GLY A 277 -10.81 -13.56 -14.65
N ALA A 278 -10.05 -14.33 -15.42
CA ALA A 278 -9.78 -14.02 -16.82
C ALA A 278 -11.04 -14.00 -17.70
N ASP A 279 -12.04 -14.81 -17.36
CA ASP A 279 -13.30 -14.88 -18.14
C ASP A 279 -14.18 -13.63 -17.93
N GLY A 280 -14.16 -13.04 -16.73
CA GLY A 280 -14.90 -11.83 -16.38
C GLY A 280 -14.18 -10.51 -16.72
N ALA A 281 -12.86 -10.56 -16.90
CA ALA A 281 -12.02 -9.37 -17.09
C ALA A 281 -12.44 -8.48 -18.29
N PRO A 282 -12.83 -8.99 -19.47
CA PRO A 282 -13.26 -8.12 -20.56
C PRO A 282 -14.52 -7.30 -20.26
N ASP A 283 -15.46 -7.85 -19.49
CA ASP A 283 -16.68 -7.13 -19.11
C ASP A 283 -16.39 -6.12 -17.97
N ALA A 284 -15.45 -6.45 -17.07
CA ALA A 284 -15.01 -5.54 -16.04
C ALA A 284 -14.19 -4.36 -16.63
N ALA A 285 -13.31 -4.62 -17.61
CA ALA A 285 -12.58 -3.57 -18.33
C ALA A 285 -13.53 -2.59 -19.08
N ARG A 286 -14.63 -3.09 -19.68
CA ARG A 286 -15.64 -2.23 -20.30
C ARG A 286 -16.34 -1.36 -19.25
N ARG A 287 -16.67 -1.91 -18.09
CA ARG A 287 -17.25 -1.14 -16.98
C ARG A 287 -16.28 -0.09 -16.46
N LEU A 288 -14.99 -0.45 -16.33
CA LEU A 288 -13.94 0.50 -15.94
C LEU A 288 -13.87 1.67 -16.92
N TYR A 289 -13.88 1.40 -18.22
CA TYR A 289 -13.92 2.45 -19.23
C TYR A 289 -15.13 3.38 -19.06
N ASP A 290 -16.34 2.81 -18.90
CA ASP A 290 -17.57 3.59 -18.70
C ASP A 290 -17.48 4.42 -17.40
N THR A 291 -16.97 3.84 -16.33
CA THR A 291 -16.74 4.52 -15.04
C THR A 291 -15.78 5.71 -15.19
N LEU A 292 -14.62 5.50 -15.81
CA LEU A 292 -13.62 6.56 -16.02
C LEU A 292 -14.22 7.71 -16.85
N HIS A 293 -14.87 7.42 -17.96
CA HIS A 293 -15.36 8.43 -18.90
C HIS A 293 -16.70 9.09 -18.52
N GLU A 294 -17.56 8.39 -17.79
CA GLU A 294 -18.90 8.90 -17.45
C GLU A 294 -18.99 9.47 -16.03
N ARG A 295 -18.08 9.07 -15.13
CA ARG A 295 -18.17 9.40 -13.70
C ARG A 295 -16.95 10.14 -13.15
N ILE A 296 -15.72 9.79 -13.58
CA ILE A 296 -14.49 10.37 -13.05
C ILE A 296 -14.02 11.55 -13.90
N LEU A 297 -13.75 11.33 -15.18
CA LEU A 297 -13.25 12.39 -16.07
C LEU A 297 -14.18 13.61 -16.23
N PRO A 298 -15.51 13.54 -16.03
CA PRO A 298 -16.37 14.71 -16.03
C PRO A 298 -16.27 15.61 -14.80
N LEU A 299 -15.55 15.20 -13.74
CA LEU A 299 -15.27 16.04 -12.57
C LEU A 299 -14.35 17.21 -12.95
N PRO A 300 -14.27 18.27 -12.13
CA PRO A 300 -13.40 19.41 -12.39
C PRO A 300 -11.92 18.99 -12.57
N ASP A 301 -11.20 19.67 -13.49
CA ASP A 301 -9.79 19.39 -13.78
C ASP A 301 -8.88 19.55 -12.55
N ASP A 302 -9.27 20.39 -11.60
CA ASP A 302 -8.57 20.65 -10.35
C ASP A 302 -8.90 19.68 -9.21
N THR A 303 -9.81 18.71 -9.42
CA THR A 303 -10.03 17.62 -8.48
C THR A 303 -8.73 16.85 -8.26
N LEU A 304 -8.35 16.69 -6.98
CA LEU A 304 -7.15 15.92 -6.61
C LEU A 304 -7.51 14.43 -6.57
N VAL A 305 -6.85 13.63 -7.40
CA VAL A 305 -6.99 12.17 -7.43
C VAL A 305 -6.05 11.58 -6.39
N ALA A 306 -6.60 10.77 -5.49
CA ALA A 306 -5.93 10.12 -4.38
C ALA A 306 -6.25 8.61 -4.40
N PRO A 307 -5.34 7.75 -4.91
CA PRO A 307 -5.60 6.33 -5.17
C PRO A 307 -5.49 5.46 -3.92
N GLY A 308 -5.95 4.19 -4.01
CA GLY A 308 -5.79 3.18 -2.96
C GLY A 308 -4.41 2.49 -2.96
N HIS A 309 -3.62 2.70 -4.01
CA HIS A 309 -2.32 2.04 -4.18
C HIS A 309 -1.35 2.93 -4.98
N ALA A 310 -0.05 2.81 -4.67
CA ALA A 310 1.03 3.39 -5.46
C ALA A 310 2.05 2.29 -5.79
N SER A 311 2.43 2.20 -7.07
CA SER A 311 3.51 1.31 -7.51
C SER A 311 4.87 2.01 -7.45
N ASP A 312 5.96 1.26 -7.69
CA ASP A 312 7.30 1.83 -7.82
C ASP A 312 7.44 2.85 -8.98
N ALA A 313 6.47 2.86 -9.90
CA ALA A 313 6.42 3.81 -11.01
C ALA A 313 5.68 5.11 -10.65
N ALA A 314 4.99 5.17 -9.52
CA ALA A 314 4.26 6.34 -9.07
C ALA A 314 5.22 7.45 -8.61
N GLU A 315 5.08 8.64 -9.15
CA GLU A 315 5.82 9.80 -8.68
C GLU A 315 5.08 10.49 -7.53
N ARG A 316 5.84 11.04 -6.58
CA ARG A 316 5.27 11.82 -5.48
C ARG A 316 5.00 13.25 -5.92
N ALA A 317 3.90 13.82 -5.46
CA ALA A 317 3.60 15.23 -5.56
C ALA A 317 4.57 16.09 -4.72
N ASP A 318 4.53 17.42 -4.88
CA ASP A 318 5.41 18.38 -4.16
C ASP A 318 5.23 18.29 -2.62
N ASP A 319 4.09 17.85 -2.13
CA ASP A 319 3.83 17.64 -0.69
C ASP A 319 4.28 16.25 -0.18
N GLY A 320 4.80 15.41 -1.06
CA GLY A 320 5.27 14.06 -0.76
C GLY A 320 4.19 12.98 -0.88
N SER A 321 2.94 13.34 -1.18
CA SER A 321 1.85 12.37 -1.37
C SER A 321 1.90 11.71 -2.74
N PHE A 322 1.18 10.59 -2.88
CA PHE A 322 0.88 9.97 -4.19
C PHE A 322 -0.47 10.48 -4.67
N THR A 323 -0.50 11.70 -5.20
CA THR A 323 -1.70 12.34 -5.73
C THR A 323 -1.37 13.17 -6.96
N ASP A 324 -2.36 13.38 -7.84
CA ASP A 324 -2.23 14.31 -8.95
C ASP A 324 -3.60 14.91 -9.31
N ARG A 325 -3.58 15.99 -10.09
CA ARG A 325 -4.78 16.64 -10.58
C ARG A 325 -5.43 15.85 -11.71
N LEU A 326 -6.74 15.69 -11.65
CA LEU A 326 -7.50 14.95 -12.68
C LEU A 326 -7.25 15.45 -14.09
N GLY A 327 -7.19 16.77 -14.28
CA GLY A 327 -6.90 17.38 -15.58
C GLY A 327 -5.53 17.01 -16.12
N TYR A 328 -4.50 16.94 -15.24
CA TYR A 328 -3.17 16.50 -15.65
C TYR A 328 -3.17 15.00 -16.03
N LEU A 329 -3.82 14.15 -15.24
CA LEU A 329 -3.93 12.71 -15.56
C LEU A 329 -4.67 12.48 -16.87
N ALA A 330 -5.75 13.23 -17.12
CA ALA A 330 -6.50 13.15 -18.37
C ALA A 330 -5.68 13.54 -19.60
N GLU A 331 -4.71 14.46 -19.47
CA GLU A 331 -3.82 14.90 -20.55
C GLU A 331 -2.57 14.03 -20.70
N SER A 332 -2.02 13.50 -19.57
CA SER A 332 -0.71 12.82 -19.53
C SER A 332 -0.81 11.31 -19.62
N MET A 333 -1.98 10.70 -19.34
CA MET A 333 -2.17 9.25 -19.36
C MET A 333 -2.84 8.80 -20.68
N PRO A 334 -2.09 8.28 -21.67
CA PRO A 334 -2.62 7.85 -22.97
C PRO A 334 -3.71 6.77 -22.87
N ALA A 335 -3.73 6.01 -21.78
CA ALA A 335 -4.77 5.03 -21.52
C ALA A 335 -6.17 5.67 -21.49
N LEU A 336 -6.29 6.90 -20.97
CA LEU A 336 -7.56 7.61 -20.82
C LEU A 336 -8.09 8.25 -22.12
N ASP A 337 -7.24 8.43 -23.14
CA ASP A 337 -7.63 9.00 -24.46
C ASP A 337 -8.01 7.91 -25.49
N ARG A 338 -7.92 6.61 -25.13
CA ARG A 338 -8.26 5.50 -26.02
C ARG A 338 -9.77 5.40 -26.23
N ASP A 339 -10.20 4.92 -27.40
CA ASP A 339 -11.58 4.46 -27.53
C ASP A 339 -11.81 3.16 -26.70
N ARG A 340 -13.08 2.82 -26.49
CA ARG A 340 -13.47 1.74 -25.59
C ARG A 340 -12.82 0.38 -25.93
N GLU A 341 -12.79 0.03 -27.22
CA GLU A 341 -12.21 -1.22 -27.68
C GLU A 341 -10.69 -1.25 -27.50
N ALA A 342 -10.02 -0.17 -27.84
CA ALA A 342 -8.57 0.00 -27.67
C ALA A 342 -8.18 0.06 -26.19
N PHE A 343 -9.01 0.65 -25.31
CA PHE A 343 -8.82 0.64 -23.87
C PHE A 343 -8.91 -0.78 -23.30
N VAL A 344 -9.96 -1.53 -23.68
CA VAL A 344 -10.14 -2.91 -23.21
C VAL A 344 -8.98 -3.80 -23.66
N GLU A 345 -8.52 -3.66 -24.91
CA GLU A 345 -7.35 -4.40 -25.42
C GLU A 345 -6.09 -4.04 -24.62
N PHE A 346 -5.84 -2.75 -24.39
CA PHE A 346 -4.71 -2.26 -23.63
C PHE A 346 -4.68 -2.79 -22.17
N VAL A 347 -5.81 -2.70 -21.45
CA VAL A 347 -5.90 -3.14 -20.05
C VAL A 347 -5.76 -4.66 -19.91
N LEU A 348 -6.14 -5.44 -20.93
CA LEU A 348 -6.03 -6.90 -20.92
C LEU A 348 -4.71 -7.42 -21.47
N ASP A 349 -3.92 -6.58 -22.14
CA ASP A 349 -2.62 -6.97 -22.67
C ASP A 349 -1.57 -6.85 -21.56
N ASP A 350 -0.82 -7.91 -21.34
CA ASP A 350 0.31 -7.98 -20.40
C ASP A 350 0.00 -7.58 -18.93
N MET A 351 -1.17 -7.99 -18.42
CA MET A 351 -1.48 -7.79 -17.01
C MET A 351 -0.44 -8.49 -16.10
N PRO A 352 0.08 -7.81 -15.05
CA PRO A 352 1.03 -8.40 -14.13
C PRO A 352 0.40 -9.59 -13.36
N PRO A 353 1.21 -10.49 -12.77
CA PRO A 353 0.72 -11.54 -11.90
C PRO A 353 -0.24 -10.99 -10.84
N ARG A 354 -1.22 -11.79 -10.45
CA ARG A 354 -2.11 -11.43 -9.33
C ARG A 354 -1.35 -11.48 -8.02
N PRO A 355 -1.77 -10.72 -6.99
CA PRO A 355 -1.23 -10.88 -5.64
C PRO A 355 -1.32 -12.35 -5.19
N ASP A 356 -0.28 -12.88 -4.55
CA ASP A 356 -0.16 -14.31 -4.28
C ASP A 356 -1.31 -14.89 -3.47
N ASN A 357 -1.82 -14.13 -2.49
CA ASN A 357 -2.86 -14.58 -1.57
C ASN A 357 -4.23 -13.94 -1.83
N TYR A 358 -4.45 -13.35 -3.01
CA TYR A 358 -5.64 -12.52 -3.28
C TYR A 358 -6.98 -13.22 -2.96
N GLU A 359 -7.15 -14.50 -3.30
CA GLU A 359 -8.38 -15.25 -3.01
C GLU A 359 -8.63 -15.41 -1.50
N ALA A 360 -7.55 -15.62 -0.73
CA ALA A 360 -7.61 -15.77 0.71
C ALA A 360 -7.89 -14.42 1.41
N ILE A 361 -7.31 -13.33 0.89
CA ILE A 361 -7.55 -11.96 1.36
C ILE A 361 -9.01 -11.57 1.06
N ILE A 362 -9.51 -11.78 -0.16
CA ILE A 362 -10.91 -11.53 -0.52
C ILE A 362 -11.85 -12.31 0.40
N ALA A 363 -11.62 -13.62 0.61
CA ALA A 363 -12.44 -14.44 1.51
C ALA A 363 -12.40 -13.94 2.96
N THR A 364 -11.25 -13.41 3.41
CA THR A 364 -11.11 -12.78 4.71
C THR A 364 -11.91 -11.48 4.78
N ASN A 365 -11.83 -10.62 3.76
CA ASN A 365 -12.53 -9.36 3.70
C ASN A 365 -14.06 -9.51 3.48
N LEU A 366 -14.51 -10.59 2.88
CA LEU A 366 -15.93 -10.95 2.85
C LEU A 366 -16.48 -11.47 4.18
N GLY A 367 -15.61 -11.94 5.09
CA GLY A 367 -16.00 -12.56 6.35
C GLY A 367 -16.08 -14.10 6.31
N ASP A 368 -15.85 -14.71 5.14
CA ASP A 368 -15.90 -16.16 4.93
C ASP A 368 -14.71 -16.89 5.59
N ARG A 369 -13.60 -16.19 5.79
CA ARG A 369 -12.38 -16.70 6.44
C ARG A 369 -12.02 -15.86 7.65
N ARG A 370 -11.56 -16.54 8.72
CA ARG A 370 -11.00 -15.90 9.90
C ARG A 370 -9.51 -16.19 9.98
N VAL A 371 -8.74 -15.14 10.25
CA VAL A 371 -7.31 -15.19 10.47
C VAL A 371 -6.98 -14.39 11.73
N ASP A 372 -5.90 -14.76 12.41
CA ASP A 372 -5.30 -13.96 13.48
C ASP A 372 -4.24 -13.01 12.90
N ASP A 373 -3.67 -12.15 13.72
CA ASP A 373 -2.74 -11.12 13.28
C ASP A 373 -1.48 -11.70 12.59
N GLU A 374 -0.98 -12.86 13.05
CA GLU A 374 0.14 -13.57 12.41
C GLU A 374 -0.27 -14.07 11.01
N GLY A 375 -1.50 -14.60 10.88
CA GLY A 375 -2.06 -15.03 9.62
C GLY A 375 -2.36 -13.87 8.65
N VAL A 376 -2.72 -12.68 9.16
CA VAL A 376 -2.85 -11.46 8.33
C VAL A 376 -1.50 -11.08 7.74
N ALA A 377 -0.46 -10.98 8.59
CA ALA A 377 0.89 -10.65 8.13
C ALA A 377 1.42 -11.65 7.09
N GLU A 378 1.11 -12.95 7.25
CA GLU A 378 1.47 -13.97 6.25
C GLU A 378 0.73 -13.79 4.91
N LEU A 379 -0.55 -13.38 4.94
CA LEU A 379 -1.37 -13.18 3.74
C LEU A 379 -0.91 -11.96 2.92
N GLU A 380 -0.44 -10.92 3.59
CA GLU A 380 -0.06 -9.64 2.98
C GLU A 380 1.41 -9.60 2.51
N ARG A 381 2.17 -10.69 2.71
CA ARG A 381 3.55 -10.80 2.20
C ARG A 381 3.57 -11.09 0.72
N GLY A 382 4.50 -10.42 0.03
CA GLY A 382 4.75 -10.61 -1.38
C GLY A 382 4.30 -9.41 -2.22
N PRO A 383 4.54 -9.45 -3.52
CA PRO A 383 4.21 -8.37 -4.42
C PRO A 383 2.69 -8.18 -4.50
N ASN A 384 2.25 -6.96 -4.20
CA ASN A 384 0.89 -6.50 -4.36
C ASN A 384 0.81 -5.55 -5.54
N ASN A 385 0.02 -5.90 -6.58
CA ASN A 385 -0.15 -5.04 -7.74
C ASN A 385 -1.62 -5.02 -8.18
N CYS A 386 -2.28 -3.90 -7.91
CA CYS A 386 -3.65 -3.62 -8.31
C CYS A 386 -3.77 -2.82 -9.61
N ALA A 387 -2.65 -2.35 -10.18
CA ALA A 387 -2.59 -1.69 -11.48
C ALA A 387 -2.66 -2.70 -12.64
N ALA A 388 -3.26 -2.29 -13.76
CA ALA A 388 -3.35 -3.11 -14.97
C ALA A 388 -1.99 -3.26 -15.66
N THR A 389 -1.18 -2.19 -15.67
CA THR A 389 0.13 -2.13 -16.31
C THR A 389 0.93 -0.97 -15.77
N THR A 390 2.25 -1.06 -15.81
CA THR A 390 3.18 0.05 -15.52
C THR A 390 3.35 1.00 -16.72
N ASP A 391 2.82 0.64 -17.89
CA ASP A 391 3.03 1.38 -19.15
C ASP A 391 1.86 2.32 -19.50
N ALA A 392 0.92 2.57 -18.56
CA ALA A 392 -0.24 3.43 -18.82
C ALA A 392 0.13 4.89 -19.14
N MET A 393 1.30 5.35 -18.67
CA MET A 393 1.85 6.68 -18.92
C MET A 393 2.71 6.76 -20.20
N THR A 394 2.88 5.66 -20.93
CA THR A 394 3.68 5.63 -22.16
C THR A 394 2.80 5.44 -23.39
N GLU A 395 3.18 6.09 -24.53
CA GLU A 395 2.60 5.78 -25.83
C GLU A 395 3.16 4.42 -26.29
N GLY A 396 2.31 3.40 -26.39
CA GLY A 396 2.65 2.04 -26.85
C GLY A 396 2.92 1.97 -28.35
#